data_d080d5ce62addf62a879098ad29612ce
#
_entry.id   d080d5ce62addf62a879098ad29612ce
#
_cell.length_a   1.000
_cell.length_b   1.000
_cell.length_c   1.000
_cell.angle_alpha   90.00
_cell.angle_beta   90.00
_cell.angle_gamma   90.00
#
_symmetry.space_group_name_H-M   'P 1'
#
loop_
_entity.id
_entity.type
_entity.pdbx_description
1 polymer ?
#
loop_
_entity_poly.entity_id
_entity_poly.type
_entity_poly.pdbx_seq_one_letter_code
_entity_poly.pdbx_strand_id
1 'polypeptide(L)'
;MQLKISVLSEEEKILVHEKTIEILNTAGIWIKSPAVFDMLKKAGARTDDERQIVYFTEEMVKDALDKAPKSFKLGGRNHSFDVVVPSENSHHIMSGIATAIYDIETGAKRDAVISDIVDIGRVFQKAETGAVCWTGVTASDVPQKTHNLHEMAAIINGTSKHVQVELSSTYESPFAARILEAVCGSKEKVIEDKIASFLYCPVSPLTQDRKMLEAYLALADYEIPISIYPMPMIGLTSPASLFSTLCQNNAEVLSAMVIFETAHPGWPLIYGTASGATNPRTGEYVRGGEAPLISLAWTEMARFYGLPCQVIGGGSFETMPAYLGGPDLIDGIGCIECGMAVDLPMILVDEEIGKRCMRIRKGINTGGTGDLTEDIFREGPGGNYLLHRSTMKNFRNNDEIYHNMTFPLERRAQIDERSVDREAALGIVKNILSGPHEDALPEETRIKIENILKEADEGISEQ
;
A
#
# COMPACT_ATOMS: atom_id res chain seq x y z
N MET A 1 -21.76 6.59 -14.52
CA MET A 1 -22.02 6.82 -13.07
C MET A 1 -21.31 5.71 -12.30
N GLN A 2 -20.37 6.03 -11.43
CA GLN A 2 -19.68 5.01 -10.62
C GLN A 2 -20.51 4.64 -9.40
N LEU A 3 -20.52 3.36 -9.03
CA LEU A 3 -21.10 2.90 -7.77
C LEU A 3 -20.22 3.41 -6.63
N LYS A 4 -20.81 4.10 -5.66
CA LYS A 4 -20.15 4.52 -4.42
C LYS A 4 -20.94 3.96 -3.24
N ILE A 5 -20.22 3.31 -2.33
CA ILE A 5 -20.76 2.90 -1.03
C ILE A 5 -20.23 3.91 -0.03
N SER A 6 -21.13 4.41 0.82
CA SER A 6 -20.82 5.28 1.94
C SER A 6 -21.24 4.61 3.24
N VAL A 7 -20.41 4.71 4.27
CA VAL A 7 -20.65 4.18 5.61
C VAL A 7 -20.70 5.27 6.68
N LEU A 8 -20.32 6.52 6.31
CA LEU A 8 -20.37 7.70 7.18
C LEU A 8 -21.16 8.82 6.50
N SER A 9 -22.10 9.45 7.22
CA SER A 9 -22.69 10.72 6.81
C SER A 9 -21.68 11.88 6.98
N GLU A 10 -21.98 13.07 6.47
CA GLU A 10 -21.11 14.24 6.65
C GLU A 10 -20.99 14.60 8.14
N GLU A 11 -22.09 14.51 8.91
CA GLU A 11 -22.10 14.76 10.35
C GLU A 11 -21.24 13.73 11.10
N GLU A 12 -21.26 12.47 10.69
CA GLU A 12 -20.42 11.42 11.30
C GLU A 12 -18.93 11.61 11.00
N LYS A 13 -18.56 12.10 9.81
CA LYS A 13 -17.16 12.46 9.50
C LYS A 13 -16.67 13.61 10.38
N ILE A 14 -17.50 14.62 10.58
CA ILE A 14 -17.21 15.73 11.51
C ILE A 14 -17.04 15.18 12.92
N LEU A 15 -17.94 14.29 13.36
CA LEU A 15 -17.87 13.67 14.69
C LEU A 15 -16.58 12.84 14.87
N VAL A 16 -16.16 12.08 13.84
CA VAL A 16 -14.87 11.35 13.86
C VAL A 16 -13.72 12.34 14.06
N HIS A 17 -13.71 13.46 13.31
CA HIS A 17 -12.69 14.49 13.44
C HIS A 17 -12.68 15.10 14.84
N GLU A 18 -13.83 15.55 15.35
CA GLU A 18 -13.97 16.15 16.69
C GLU A 18 -13.46 15.19 17.79
N LYS A 19 -13.86 13.91 17.73
CA LYS A 19 -13.40 12.89 18.68
C LYS A 19 -11.90 12.59 18.55
N THR A 20 -11.36 12.64 17.35
CA THR A 20 -9.93 12.55 17.12
C THR A 20 -9.17 13.69 17.79
N ILE A 21 -9.63 14.93 17.61
CA ILE A 21 -9.04 16.10 18.26
C ILE A 21 -9.16 16.01 19.78
N GLU A 22 -10.30 15.54 20.31
CA GLU A 22 -10.47 15.28 21.74
C GLU A 22 -9.44 14.26 22.27
N ILE A 23 -9.19 13.16 21.55
CA ILE A 23 -8.16 12.17 21.88
C ILE A 23 -6.78 12.81 21.89
N LEU A 24 -6.42 13.52 20.82
CA LEU A 24 -5.11 14.18 20.67
C LEU A 24 -4.84 15.21 21.76
N ASN A 25 -5.86 15.96 22.18
CA ASN A 25 -5.71 17.02 23.18
C ASN A 25 -5.84 16.51 24.62
N THR A 26 -6.50 15.38 24.86
CA THR A 26 -6.77 14.87 26.22
C THR A 26 -5.86 13.71 26.60
N ALA A 27 -5.81 12.66 25.77
CA ALA A 27 -4.91 11.52 25.98
C ALA A 27 -3.50 11.83 25.52
N GLY A 28 -3.37 12.54 24.41
CA GLY A 28 -2.10 12.83 23.75
C GLY A 28 -1.48 11.60 23.10
N ILE A 29 -0.26 11.77 22.60
CA ILE A 29 0.52 10.75 21.91
C ILE A 29 1.86 10.56 22.62
N TRP A 30 2.23 9.33 22.88
CA TRP A 30 3.55 9.00 23.40
C TRP A 30 4.59 9.09 22.28
N ILE A 31 5.52 10.04 22.41
CA ILE A 31 6.61 10.27 21.46
C ILE A 31 7.88 9.64 22.01
N LYS A 32 8.27 8.48 21.46
CA LYS A 32 9.47 7.76 21.94
C LYS A 32 10.79 8.39 21.55
N SER A 33 10.80 9.31 20.57
CA SER A 33 12.00 10.04 20.15
C SER A 33 12.16 11.33 20.96
N PRO A 34 13.24 11.49 21.75
CA PRO A 34 13.51 12.75 22.46
C PRO A 34 13.68 13.94 21.50
N ALA A 35 14.30 13.71 20.33
CA ALA A 35 14.51 14.76 19.35
C ALA A 35 13.19 15.29 18.78
N VAL A 36 12.26 14.39 18.46
CA VAL A 36 10.91 14.75 17.97
C VAL A 36 10.08 15.38 19.08
N PHE A 37 10.17 14.87 20.31
CA PHE A 37 9.51 15.45 21.47
C PHE A 37 9.93 16.91 21.66
N ASP A 38 11.25 17.19 21.66
CA ASP A 38 11.79 18.55 21.79
C ASP A 38 11.41 19.44 20.60
N MET A 39 11.35 18.91 19.40
CA MET A 39 10.90 19.63 18.21
C MET A 39 9.45 20.10 18.37
N LEU A 40 8.55 19.19 18.75
CA LEU A 40 7.13 19.52 18.96
C LEU A 40 6.93 20.50 20.12
N LYS A 41 7.68 20.36 21.21
CA LYS A 41 7.67 21.30 22.33
C LYS A 41 8.11 22.69 21.90
N LYS A 42 9.15 22.80 21.08
CA LYS A 42 9.61 24.09 20.49
C LYS A 42 8.58 24.68 19.52
N ALA A 43 7.82 23.83 18.82
CA ALA A 43 6.72 24.25 17.97
C ALA A 43 5.45 24.67 18.74
N GLY A 44 5.50 24.65 20.08
CA GLY A 44 4.41 25.13 20.93
C GLY A 44 3.41 24.08 21.41
N ALA A 45 3.68 22.79 21.17
CA ALA A 45 2.83 21.72 21.69
C ALA A 45 2.89 21.66 23.22
N ARG A 46 1.75 21.41 23.87
CA ARG A 46 1.70 21.09 25.31
C ARG A 46 2.28 19.71 25.53
N THR A 47 3.14 19.55 26.54
CA THR A 47 3.85 18.29 26.82
C THR A 47 3.71 17.85 28.27
N ASP A 48 3.79 16.55 28.49
CA ASP A 48 4.06 15.91 29.76
C ASP A 48 5.48 15.31 29.67
N ASP A 49 6.43 16.01 30.25
CA ASP A 49 7.87 15.70 30.12
C ASP A 49 8.24 14.39 30.84
N GLU A 50 7.52 14.02 31.92
CA GLU A 50 7.79 12.79 32.67
C GLU A 50 7.37 11.55 31.87
N ARG A 51 6.23 11.65 31.15
CA ARG A 51 5.64 10.55 30.40
C ARG A 51 6.01 10.59 28.92
N GLN A 52 6.70 11.63 28.45
CA GLN A 52 6.99 11.91 27.04
C GLN A 52 5.71 11.93 26.16
N ILE A 53 4.63 12.51 26.70
CA ILE A 53 3.37 12.67 25.98
C ILE A 53 3.30 14.07 25.40
N VAL A 54 2.93 14.15 24.13
CA VAL A 54 2.64 15.40 23.43
C VAL A 54 1.14 15.47 23.15
N TYR A 55 0.56 16.63 23.44
CA TYR A 55 -0.84 16.93 23.18
C TYR A 55 -0.93 17.86 21.97
N PHE A 56 -1.77 17.47 21.01
CA PHE A 56 -1.93 18.20 19.76
C PHE A 56 -3.24 18.98 19.77
N THR A 57 -3.19 20.22 19.32
CA THR A 57 -4.38 21.07 19.16
C THR A 57 -4.97 20.91 17.76
N GLU A 58 -6.23 21.28 17.60
CA GLU A 58 -6.89 21.33 16.29
C GLU A 58 -6.14 22.23 15.31
N GLU A 59 -5.58 23.35 15.79
CA GLU A 59 -4.80 24.28 14.97
C GLU A 59 -3.54 23.64 14.42
N MET A 60 -2.81 22.86 15.23
CA MET A 60 -1.62 22.12 14.76
C MET A 60 -1.98 21.09 13.68
N VAL A 61 -3.09 20.37 13.89
CA VAL A 61 -3.58 19.39 12.90
C VAL A 61 -3.99 20.08 11.61
N LYS A 62 -4.73 21.20 11.72
CA LYS A 62 -5.14 21.98 10.56
C LYS A 62 -3.94 22.53 9.79
N ASP A 63 -2.97 23.10 10.47
CA ASP A 63 -1.74 23.63 9.86
C ASP A 63 -0.99 22.53 9.09
N ALA A 64 -0.85 21.35 9.66
CA ALA A 64 -0.24 20.20 8.99
C ALA A 64 -1.05 19.74 7.76
N LEU A 65 -2.38 19.65 7.90
CA LEU A 65 -3.25 19.32 6.79
C LEU A 65 -3.18 20.35 5.66
N ASP A 66 -3.09 21.64 5.98
CA ASP A 66 -3.00 22.71 4.98
C ASP A 66 -1.64 22.70 4.23
N LYS A 67 -0.56 22.32 4.90
CA LYS A 67 0.80 22.20 4.33
C LYS A 67 0.98 20.95 3.48
N ALA A 68 0.41 19.83 3.87
CA ALA A 68 0.55 18.56 3.18
C ALA A 68 0.05 18.63 1.72
N PRO A 69 0.87 18.24 0.72
CA PRO A 69 0.48 18.24 -0.68
C PRO A 69 -0.77 17.40 -0.92
N LYS A 70 -1.77 17.99 -1.55
CA LYS A 70 -3.05 17.32 -1.83
C LYS A 70 -2.96 16.34 -3.01
N SER A 71 -1.91 16.46 -3.82
CA SER A 71 -1.64 15.57 -4.94
C SER A 71 -0.14 15.53 -5.23
N PHE A 72 0.37 14.33 -5.52
CA PHE A 72 1.75 14.13 -5.92
C PHE A 72 1.90 12.83 -6.72
N LYS A 73 3.07 12.67 -7.32
CA LYS A 73 3.43 11.51 -8.13
C LYS A 73 4.09 10.44 -7.25
N LEU A 74 3.70 9.18 -7.49
CA LEU A 74 4.45 7.99 -7.16
C LEU A 74 5.08 7.50 -8.46
N GLY A 75 6.37 7.75 -8.64
CA GLY A 75 7.06 7.51 -9.90
C GLY A 75 7.64 6.11 -9.98
N GLY A 76 7.68 5.56 -11.18
CA GLY A 76 8.45 4.34 -11.48
C GLY A 76 9.82 4.67 -12.06
N ARG A 77 10.77 3.73 -12.00
CA ARG A 77 12.02 3.82 -12.79
C ARG A 77 11.71 3.92 -14.30
N ASN A 78 10.62 3.31 -14.74
CA ASN A 78 10.01 3.54 -16.03
C ASN A 78 8.79 4.43 -15.83
N HIS A 79 8.85 5.67 -16.33
CA HIS A 79 7.81 6.67 -16.17
C HIS A 79 6.44 6.31 -16.77
N SER A 80 6.37 5.25 -17.60
CA SER A 80 5.07 4.73 -18.05
C SER A 80 4.23 4.13 -16.92
N PHE A 81 4.84 3.86 -15.77
CA PHE A 81 4.20 3.37 -14.55
C PHE A 81 3.99 4.46 -13.47
N ASP A 82 4.26 5.72 -13.80
CA ASP A 82 3.98 6.82 -12.89
C ASP A 82 2.49 6.88 -12.55
N VAL A 83 2.16 7.02 -11.27
CA VAL A 83 0.80 7.19 -10.77
C VAL A 83 0.70 8.48 -9.99
N VAL A 84 -0.30 9.30 -10.29
CA VAL A 84 -0.62 10.50 -9.52
C VAL A 84 -1.70 10.14 -8.51
N VAL A 85 -1.48 10.47 -7.25
CA VAL A 85 -2.45 10.29 -6.17
C VAL A 85 -2.90 11.67 -5.66
N PRO A 86 -4.20 11.87 -5.35
CA PRO A 86 -5.32 10.94 -5.47
C PRO A 86 -5.61 10.55 -6.93
N SER A 87 -6.08 9.31 -7.13
CA SER A 87 -6.40 8.74 -8.42
C SER A 87 -7.89 8.42 -8.56
N GLU A 88 -8.43 8.55 -9.78
CA GLU A 88 -9.81 8.10 -10.09
C GLU A 88 -9.95 6.57 -10.03
N ASN A 89 -8.86 5.85 -10.33
CA ASN A 89 -8.79 4.41 -10.28
C ASN A 89 -8.04 3.97 -9.03
N SER A 90 -8.49 2.87 -8.43
CA SER A 90 -7.72 2.23 -7.36
C SER A 90 -6.57 1.42 -7.98
N HIS A 91 -5.42 1.45 -7.33
CA HIS A 91 -4.24 0.71 -7.73
C HIS A 91 -3.83 -0.29 -6.65
N HIS A 92 -3.30 -1.43 -7.05
CA HIS A 92 -2.82 -2.43 -6.10
C HIS A 92 -1.42 -2.13 -5.58
N ILE A 93 -1.25 -2.45 -4.30
CA ILE A 93 0.07 -2.54 -3.66
C ILE A 93 0.34 -4.02 -3.34
N MET A 94 1.59 -4.46 -3.55
CA MET A 94 2.06 -5.73 -3.02
C MET A 94 1.93 -5.72 -1.49
N SER A 95 1.61 -6.85 -0.89
CA SER A 95 1.45 -6.94 0.55
C SER A 95 2.75 -6.69 1.32
N GLY A 96 2.59 -6.41 2.60
CA GLY A 96 3.66 -6.13 3.53
C GLY A 96 4.55 -7.30 3.90
N ILE A 97 5.34 -7.14 4.94
CA ILE A 97 6.51 -7.94 5.24
C ILE A 97 6.13 -9.26 5.90
N ALA A 98 6.03 -10.33 5.12
CA ALA A 98 5.91 -11.69 5.62
C ALA A 98 7.31 -12.29 5.91
N THR A 99 7.37 -13.26 6.83
CA THR A 99 8.64 -13.98 7.11
C THR A 99 8.83 -15.23 6.26
N ALA A 100 7.80 -15.66 5.54
CA ALA A 100 7.79 -16.89 4.80
C ALA A 100 7.25 -16.72 3.38
N ILE A 101 7.66 -17.62 2.50
CA ILE A 101 7.17 -17.71 1.12
C ILE A 101 6.86 -19.18 0.78
N TYR A 102 5.89 -19.38 -0.10
CA TYR A 102 5.64 -20.71 -0.67
C TYR A 102 6.51 -20.91 -1.89
N ASP A 103 7.35 -21.94 -1.81
CA ASP A 103 8.26 -22.33 -2.90
C ASP A 103 7.47 -22.79 -4.13
N ILE A 104 7.78 -22.21 -5.30
CA ILE A 104 7.00 -22.41 -6.53
C ILE A 104 7.18 -23.80 -7.14
N GLU A 105 8.26 -24.52 -6.80
CA GLU A 105 8.52 -25.85 -7.34
C GLU A 105 7.96 -26.95 -6.45
N THR A 106 8.12 -26.81 -5.15
CA THR A 106 7.72 -27.85 -4.19
C THR A 106 6.36 -27.59 -3.56
N GLY A 107 5.87 -26.33 -3.56
CA GLY A 107 4.70 -25.90 -2.82
C GLY A 107 4.88 -25.87 -1.30
N ALA A 108 6.11 -26.06 -0.81
CA ALA A 108 6.41 -26.04 0.62
C ALA A 108 6.62 -24.61 1.13
N LYS A 109 6.14 -24.33 2.33
CA LYS A 109 6.43 -23.09 3.04
C LYS A 109 7.86 -23.12 3.55
N ARG A 110 8.60 -22.04 3.32
CA ARG A 110 9.98 -21.86 3.80
C ARG A 110 10.25 -20.41 4.17
N ASP A 111 11.33 -20.17 4.90
CA ASP A 111 11.84 -18.83 5.14
C ASP A 111 12.16 -18.15 3.79
N ALA A 112 11.88 -16.84 3.72
CA ALA A 112 12.17 -16.06 2.54
C ALA A 112 13.65 -15.65 2.49
N VAL A 113 14.18 -15.53 1.27
CA VAL A 113 15.54 -15.10 0.97
C VAL A 113 15.55 -13.92 0.02
N ILE A 114 16.68 -13.23 -0.11
CA ILE A 114 16.76 -11.98 -0.88
C ILE A 114 16.36 -12.15 -2.35
N SER A 115 16.63 -13.32 -2.96
CA SER A 115 16.21 -13.59 -4.34
C SER A 115 14.70 -13.65 -4.52
N ASP A 116 13.94 -14.01 -3.46
CA ASP A 116 12.48 -14.04 -3.51
C ASP A 116 11.91 -12.63 -3.70
N ILE A 117 12.55 -11.60 -3.12
CA ILE A 117 12.14 -10.20 -3.29
C ILE A 117 12.30 -9.75 -4.74
N VAL A 118 13.38 -10.16 -5.40
CA VAL A 118 13.56 -9.92 -6.84
C VAL A 118 12.45 -10.59 -7.64
N ASP A 119 12.13 -11.84 -7.32
CA ASP A 119 11.09 -12.61 -8.01
C ASP A 119 9.69 -12.03 -7.77
N ILE A 120 9.39 -11.56 -6.55
CA ILE A 120 8.18 -10.77 -6.25
C ILE A 120 8.09 -9.57 -7.18
N GLY A 121 9.16 -8.78 -7.30
CA GLY A 121 9.22 -7.62 -8.19
C GLY A 121 8.94 -7.99 -9.64
N ARG A 122 9.55 -9.07 -10.15
CA ARG A 122 9.39 -9.56 -11.53
C ARG A 122 7.94 -10.00 -11.82
N VAL A 123 7.31 -10.69 -10.86
CA VAL A 123 5.91 -11.11 -11.01
C VAL A 123 4.98 -9.89 -10.92
N PHE A 124 5.20 -9.02 -9.93
CA PHE A 124 4.42 -7.79 -9.75
C PHE A 124 4.55 -6.82 -10.94
N GLN A 125 5.69 -6.82 -11.63
CA GLN A 125 5.89 -6.04 -12.86
C GLN A 125 4.81 -6.35 -13.91
N LYS A 126 4.30 -7.58 -13.96
CA LYS A 126 3.27 -8.01 -14.91
C LYS A 126 1.84 -7.73 -14.44
N ALA A 127 1.64 -7.31 -13.19
CA ALA A 127 0.34 -6.90 -12.68
C ALA A 127 -0.05 -5.55 -13.29
N GLU A 128 -1.08 -5.50 -14.15
CA GLU A 128 -1.48 -4.30 -14.89
C GLU A 128 -1.97 -3.18 -13.99
N THR A 129 -2.66 -3.52 -12.90
CA THR A 129 -3.19 -2.58 -11.92
C THR A 129 -2.28 -2.36 -10.73
N GLY A 130 -1.18 -3.10 -10.65
CA GLY A 130 -0.15 -2.95 -9.64
C GLY A 130 0.64 -1.65 -9.85
N ALA A 131 0.57 -0.73 -8.88
CA ALA A 131 1.29 0.55 -8.94
C ALA A 131 2.51 0.58 -8.03
N VAL A 132 2.39 0.03 -6.82
CA VAL A 132 3.42 0.10 -5.79
C VAL A 132 3.85 -1.29 -5.38
N CYS A 133 5.12 -1.63 -5.60
CA CYS A 133 5.67 -2.92 -5.21
C CYS A 133 6.36 -2.79 -3.85
N TRP A 134 5.70 -3.27 -2.80
CA TRP A 134 6.34 -3.43 -1.50
C TRP A 134 7.18 -4.72 -1.51
N THR A 135 8.17 -4.85 -0.62
CA THR A 135 9.11 -5.99 -0.61
C THR A 135 8.45 -7.36 -0.45
N GLY A 136 7.27 -7.38 0.15
CA GLY A 136 6.44 -8.58 0.32
C GLY A 136 6.92 -9.50 1.43
N VAL A 137 8.21 -9.75 1.50
CA VAL A 137 8.84 -10.60 2.52
C VAL A 137 10.08 -9.95 3.10
N THR A 138 10.49 -10.39 4.30
CA THR A 138 11.81 -10.08 4.87
C THR A 138 12.77 -11.24 4.61
N ALA A 139 13.99 -10.91 4.18
CA ALA A 139 15.00 -11.89 3.82
C ALA A 139 15.79 -12.42 5.03
N SER A 140 15.93 -13.75 5.12
CA SER A 140 16.65 -14.43 6.23
C SER A 140 18.14 -14.63 5.97
N ASP A 141 18.60 -14.43 4.73
CA ASP A 141 19.96 -14.72 4.27
C ASP A 141 20.86 -13.48 4.14
N VAL A 142 20.43 -12.33 4.65
CA VAL A 142 21.18 -11.07 4.69
C VAL A 142 21.42 -10.60 6.12
N PRO A 143 22.40 -9.70 6.38
CA PRO A 143 22.66 -9.20 7.72
C PRO A 143 21.46 -8.48 8.33
N GLN A 144 21.01 -8.91 9.51
CA GLN A 144 19.78 -8.44 10.14
C GLN A 144 19.74 -6.92 10.40
N LYS A 145 20.89 -6.28 10.62
CA LYS A 145 20.94 -4.85 10.93
C LYS A 145 20.89 -3.95 9.70
N THR A 146 21.08 -4.50 8.50
CA THR A 146 21.06 -3.81 7.21
C THR A 146 20.08 -4.45 6.23
N HIS A 147 19.23 -5.38 6.70
CA HIS A 147 18.32 -6.15 5.83
C HIS A 147 17.43 -5.23 4.97
N ASN A 148 16.94 -4.11 5.53
CA ASN A 148 16.10 -3.18 4.76
C ASN A 148 16.83 -2.58 3.54
N LEU A 149 18.15 -2.35 3.64
CA LEU A 149 18.94 -1.85 2.50
C LEU A 149 19.07 -2.90 1.40
N HIS A 150 19.31 -4.17 1.78
CA HIS A 150 19.36 -5.29 0.85
C HIS A 150 18.01 -5.52 0.19
N GLU A 151 16.93 -5.51 0.97
CA GLU A 151 15.54 -5.66 0.50
C GLU A 151 15.15 -4.52 -0.45
N MET A 152 15.50 -3.26 -0.11
CA MET A 152 15.32 -2.10 -0.96
C MET A 152 16.05 -2.25 -2.30
N ALA A 153 17.31 -2.67 -2.29
CA ALA A 153 18.09 -2.90 -3.50
C ALA A 153 17.49 -4.02 -4.36
N ALA A 154 17.05 -5.11 -3.72
CA ALA A 154 16.43 -6.25 -4.39
C ALA A 154 15.11 -5.88 -5.07
N ILE A 155 14.22 -5.17 -4.37
CA ILE A 155 12.93 -4.81 -4.95
C ILE A 155 13.08 -3.76 -6.07
N ILE A 156 13.97 -2.79 -5.92
CA ILE A 156 14.29 -1.83 -6.99
C ILE A 156 14.86 -2.56 -8.21
N ASN A 157 15.67 -3.61 -8.03
CA ASN A 157 16.13 -4.43 -9.14
C ASN A 157 15.01 -5.28 -9.74
N GLY A 158 14.05 -5.75 -8.95
CA GLY A 158 13.00 -6.67 -9.36
C GLY A 158 11.93 -6.04 -10.26
N THR A 159 11.67 -4.73 -10.14
CA THR A 159 10.62 -4.04 -10.89
C THR A 159 11.04 -2.64 -11.32
N SER A 160 10.46 -2.13 -12.40
CA SER A 160 10.59 -0.73 -12.82
C SER A 160 9.42 0.15 -12.37
N LYS A 161 8.46 -0.39 -11.63
CA LYS A 161 7.37 0.35 -10.99
C LYS A 161 7.85 1.06 -9.72
N HIS A 162 6.95 1.86 -9.12
CA HIS A 162 7.20 2.47 -7.80
C HIS A 162 7.40 1.38 -6.74
N VAL A 163 8.35 1.59 -5.83
CA VAL A 163 8.58 0.65 -4.72
C VAL A 163 8.22 1.28 -3.38
N GLN A 164 7.74 0.46 -2.44
CA GLN A 164 7.56 0.84 -1.05
C GLN A 164 8.52 0.05 -0.17
N VAL A 165 9.23 0.75 0.71
CA VAL A 165 10.28 0.17 1.54
C VAL A 165 10.22 0.69 2.96
N GLU A 166 10.98 0.08 3.86
CA GLU A 166 11.10 0.50 5.25
C GLU A 166 12.56 0.74 5.62
N LEU A 167 12.78 1.55 6.66
CA LEU A 167 14.06 1.69 7.33
C LEU A 167 13.82 1.54 8.83
N SER A 168 14.68 0.80 9.50
CA SER A 168 14.54 0.52 10.92
C SER A 168 15.51 1.29 11.82
N SER A 169 16.41 2.07 11.21
CA SER A 169 17.42 2.84 11.96
C SER A 169 17.95 4.03 11.18
N THR A 170 18.40 5.05 11.92
CA THR A 170 19.11 6.20 11.34
C THR A 170 20.45 5.82 10.69
N TYR A 171 21.01 4.67 11.05
CA TYR A 171 22.20 4.13 10.41
C TYR A 171 21.96 3.81 8.94
N GLU A 172 20.78 3.29 8.61
CA GLU A 172 20.42 2.92 7.23
C GLU A 172 20.16 4.14 6.34
N SER A 173 19.72 5.25 6.91
CA SER A 173 19.26 6.43 6.15
C SER A 173 20.27 6.95 5.11
N PRO A 174 21.56 7.19 5.42
CA PRO A 174 22.52 7.69 4.43
C PRO A 174 22.80 6.67 3.31
N PHE A 175 22.74 5.37 3.60
CA PHE A 175 22.94 4.33 2.60
C PHE A 175 21.71 4.21 1.69
N ALA A 176 20.49 4.29 2.23
CA ALA A 176 19.26 4.33 1.46
C ALA A 176 19.24 5.52 0.49
N ALA A 177 19.66 6.72 0.93
CA ALA A 177 19.81 7.87 0.06
C ALA A 177 20.79 7.59 -1.09
N ARG A 178 21.97 7.05 -0.79
CA ARG A 178 22.99 6.70 -1.81
C ARG A 178 22.49 5.64 -2.80
N ILE A 179 21.70 4.66 -2.35
CA ILE A 179 21.07 3.67 -3.23
C ILE A 179 20.11 4.36 -4.20
N LEU A 180 19.23 5.24 -3.71
CA LEU A 180 18.32 6.00 -4.56
C LEU A 180 19.08 6.91 -5.55
N GLU A 181 20.11 7.60 -5.09
CA GLU A 181 20.96 8.43 -5.97
C GLU A 181 21.69 7.59 -7.03
N ALA A 182 22.17 6.38 -6.67
CA ALA A 182 22.79 5.50 -7.65
C ALA A 182 21.81 5.05 -8.74
N VAL A 183 20.52 4.91 -8.40
CA VAL A 183 19.46 4.54 -9.35
C VAL A 183 19.00 5.74 -10.18
N CYS A 184 18.72 6.88 -9.56
CA CYS A 184 18.19 8.07 -10.22
C CYS A 184 19.27 8.95 -10.85
N GLY A 185 20.51 8.87 -10.38
CA GLY A 185 21.66 9.65 -10.86
C GLY A 185 22.02 10.86 -9.99
N SER A 186 21.08 11.46 -9.25
CA SER A 186 21.35 12.55 -8.29
C SER A 186 20.23 12.70 -7.27
N LYS A 187 20.47 13.48 -6.20
CA LYS A 187 19.45 13.84 -5.19
C LYS A 187 18.26 14.56 -5.82
N GLU A 188 18.50 15.51 -6.71
CA GLU A 188 17.44 16.27 -7.40
C GLU A 188 16.53 15.33 -8.20
N LYS A 189 17.12 14.31 -8.84
CA LYS A 189 16.35 13.31 -9.56
C LYS A 189 15.55 12.38 -8.63
N VAL A 190 16.07 12.05 -7.46
CA VAL A 190 15.30 11.30 -6.44
C VAL A 190 14.05 12.11 -6.05
N ILE A 191 14.20 13.41 -5.79
CA ILE A 191 13.09 14.32 -5.45
C ILE A 191 12.09 14.46 -6.60
N GLU A 192 12.56 14.57 -7.84
CA GLU A 192 11.72 14.74 -9.03
C GLU A 192 10.98 13.45 -9.36
N ASP A 193 11.69 12.32 -9.40
CA ASP A 193 11.17 11.05 -9.91
C ASP A 193 10.33 10.30 -8.88
N LYS A 194 10.65 10.43 -7.58
CA LYS A 194 9.92 9.79 -6.48
C LYS A 194 9.68 8.29 -6.72
N ILE A 195 10.75 7.57 -7.10
CA ILE A 195 10.65 6.13 -7.45
C ILE A 195 10.37 5.21 -6.27
N ALA A 196 10.49 5.72 -5.05
CA ALA A 196 10.26 5.00 -3.82
C ALA A 196 9.38 5.80 -2.85
N SER A 197 8.68 5.09 -1.96
CA SER A 197 8.03 5.64 -0.78
C SER A 197 8.42 4.84 0.45
N PHE A 198 8.32 5.46 1.63
CA PHE A 198 8.50 4.79 2.90
C PHE A 198 7.14 4.44 3.53
N LEU A 199 7.07 3.28 4.17
CA LEU A 199 5.95 2.94 5.03
C LEU A 199 6.32 3.29 6.47
N TYR A 200 5.49 4.10 7.13
CA TYR A 200 5.63 4.42 8.53
C TYR A 200 4.48 3.85 9.34
N CYS A 201 4.78 2.95 10.27
CA CYS A 201 3.82 2.34 11.16
C CYS A 201 3.90 2.93 12.57
N PRO A 202 2.98 3.83 12.96
CA PRO A 202 2.76 4.16 14.36
C PRO A 202 2.46 2.89 15.18
N VAL A 203 2.87 2.88 16.43
CA VAL A 203 2.61 1.74 17.33
C VAL A 203 1.31 1.97 18.11
N SER A 204 0.25 1.24 17.75
CA SER A 204 -1.03 1.34 18.46
C SER A 204 -0.96 0.70 19.86
N PRO A 205 -1.52 1.32 20.93
CA PRO A 205 -2.28 2.56 20.87
C PRO A 205 -1.40 3.82 21.04
N LEU A 206 -1.74 4.86 20.28
CA LEU A 206 -1.34 6.26 20.47
C LEU A 206 0.18 6.48 20.70
N THR A 207 1.03 5.78 19.95
CA THR A 207 2.48 5.84 20.12
C THR A 207 3.19 6.08 18.79
N GLN A 208 4.10 7.05 18.74
CA GLN A 208 4.98 7.25 17.60
C GLN A 208 6.32 6.53 17.87
N ASP A 209 6.71 5.64 16.94
CA ASP A 209 7.96 4.89 17.06
C ASP A 209 9.19 5.81 16.98
N ARG A 210 10.26 5.42 17.64
CA ARG A 210 11.49 6.19 17.60
C ARG A 210 12.33 5.92 16.36
N LYS A 211 12.57 4.64 16.07
CA LYS A 211 13.61 4.23 15.11
C LYS A 211 13.25 4.60 13.68
N MET A 212 12.06 4.17 13.21
CA MET A 212 11.57 4.50 11.87
C MET A 212 11.42 6.01 11.71
N LEU A 213 10.83 6.69 12.72
CA LEU A 213 10.59 8.13 12.66
C LEU A 213 11.90 8.91 12.51
N GLU A 214 12.90 8.63 13.36
CA GLU A 214 14.21 9.29 13.26
C GLU A 214 14.92 8.95 11.93
N ALA A 215 14.77 7.72 11.42
CA ALA A 215 15.35 7.32 10.14
C ALA A 215 14.79 8.12 8.96
N TYR A 216 13.46 8.33 8.95
CA TYR A 216 12.83 9.09 7.87
C TYR A 216 13.09 10.58 7.98
N LEU A 217 13.07 11.15 9.19
CA LEU A 217 13.41 12.55 9.42
C LEU A 217 14.83 12.88 8.99
N ALA A 218 15.76 11.93 9.06
CA ALA A 218 17.13 12.11 8.54
C ALA A 218 17.16 12.24 7.00
N LEU A 219 16.08 11.86 6.31
CA LEU A 219 15.92 11.96 4.85
C LEU A 219 14.91 13.03 4.42
N ALA A 220 14.54 13.96 5.33
CA ALA A 220 13.54 14.99 5.05
C ALA A 220 13.79 15.76 3.74
N ASP A 221 15.05 16.13 3.49
CA ASP A 221 15.47 16.87 2.30
C ASP A 221 15.35 16.09 0.97
N TYR A 222 15.02 14.80 1.00
CA TYR A 222 14.75 14.00 -0.20
C TYR A 222 13.28 13.97 -0.57
N GLU A 223 12.41 14.47 0.29
CA GLU A 223 10.95 14.53 0.06
C GLU A 223 10.35 13.18 -0.42
N ILE A 224 10.91 12.07 0.07
CA ILE A 224 10.42 10.74 -0.27
C ILE A 224 9.02 10.58 0.31
N PRO A 225 8.00 10.22 -0.49
CA PRO A 225 6.65 10.05 0.00
C PRO A 225 6.58 9.06 1.17
N ILE A 226 5.76 9.37 2.17
CA ILE A 226 5.56 8.50 3.33
C ILE A 226 4.10 8.06 3.42
N SER A 227 3.86 6.75 3.44
CA SER A 227 2.57 6.19 3.81
C SER A 227 2.53 5.97 5.32
N ILE A 228 1.69 6.73 6.01
CA ILE A 228 1.46 6.58 7.45
C ILE A 228 0.39 5.50 7.61
N TYR A 229 0.77 4.31 8.13
CA TYR A 229 -0.01 3.09 8.00
C TYR A 229 -0.17 2.32 9.33
N PRO A 230 -0.85 2.90 10.33
CA PRO A 230 -1.09 2.24 11.62
C PRO A 230 -1.98 0.99 11.47
N MET A 231 -1.79 0.05 12.39
CA MET A 231 -2.47 -1.25 12.40
C MET A 231 -3.18 -1.50 13.76
N PRO A 232 -4.11 -0.64 14.22
CA PRO A 232 -4.83 -0.92 15.45
C PRO A 232 -5.70 -2.16 15.29
N MET A 233 -5.58 -3.07 16.25
CA MET A 233 -6.36 -4.30 16.33
C MET A 233 -7.55 -4.09 17.26
N ILE A 234 -8.76 -4.13 16.69
CA ILE A 234 -10.02 -3.96 17.43
C ILE A 234 -10.12 -5.00 18.54
N GLY A 235 -10.27 -4.53 19.76
CA GLY A 235 -10.36 -5.37 20.97
C GLY A 235 -9.01 -5.75 21.61
N LEU A 236 -7.86 -5.31 21.05
CA LEU A 236 -6.53 -5.54 21.64
C LEU A 236 -5.73 -4.23 21.76
N THR A 237 -5.40 -3.59 20.65
CA THR A 237 -4.63 -2.33 20.63
C THR A 237 -5.49 -1.12 20.28
N SER A 238 -6.80 -1.35 20.16
CA SER A 238 -7.85 -0.33 20.14
C SER A 238 -9.11 -0.85 20.85
N PRO A 239 -10.04 0.02 21.24
CA PRO A 239 -11.30 -0.41 21.86
C PRO A 239 -12.08 -1.39 20.98
N ALA A 240 -12.91 -2.25 21.59
CA ALA A 240 -13.81 -3.15 20.86
C ALA A 240 -15.02 -2.37 20.27
N SER A 241 -14.71 -1.38 19.44
CA SER A 241 -15.66 -0.46 18.78
C SER A 241 -15.06 0.06 17.49
N LEU A 242 -15.75 -0.12 16.37
CA LEU A 242 -15.32 0.38 15.06
C LEU A 242 -15.14 1.91 15.07
N PHE A 243 -16.11 2.63 15.64
CA PHE A 243 -16.04 4.08 15.73
C PHE A 243 -14.85 4.57 16.57
N SER A 244 -14.63 4.00 17.76
CA SER A 244 -13.50 4.40 18.60
C SER A 244 -12.15 4.00 18.02
N THR A 245 -12.09 2.85 17.32
CA THR A 245 -10.89 2.45 16.57
C THR A 245 -10.60 3.42 15.42
N LEU A 246 -11.63 3.84 14.69
CA LEU A 246 -11.49 4.83 13.63
C LEU A 246 -10.93 6.15 14.17
N CYS A 247 -11.46 6.66 15.30
CA CYS A 247 -10.97 7.89 15.92
C CYS A 247 -9.54 7.76 16.44
N GLN A 248 -9.17 6.63 17.09
CA GLN A 248 -7.81 6.38 17.56
C GLN A 248 -6.82 6.28 16.40
N ASN A 249 -7.16 5.51 15.37
CA ASN A 249 -6.36 5.35 14.17
C ASN A 249 -6.11 6.70 13.49
N ASN A 250 -7.15 7.53 13.39
CA ASN A 250 -7.06 8.88 12.85
C ASN A 250 -6.13 9.77 13.70
N ALA A 251 -6.16 9.65 15.03
CA ALA A 251 -5.24 10.37 15.92
C ALA A 251 -3.78 9.95 15.70
N GLU A 252 -3.52 8.66 15.50
CA GLU A 252 -2.18 8.14 15.20
C GLU A 252 -1.64 8.70 13.89
N VAL A 253 -2.47 8.76 12.83
CA VAL A 253 -2.07 9.30 11.52
C VAL A 253 -1.91 10.82 11.58
N LEU A 254 -2.88 11.55 12.10
CA LEU A 254 -2.83 13.02 12.13
C LEU A 254 -1.67 13.54 12.99
N SER A 255 -1.34 12.87 14.11
CA SER A 255 -0.16 13.24 14.92
C SER A 255 1.15 12.97 14.16
N ALA A 256 1.26 11.89 13.41
CA ALA A 256 2.42 11.65 12.55
C ALA A 256 2.53 12.71 11.44
N MET A 257 1.41 13.10 10.81
CA MET A 257 1.40 14.20 9.84
C MET A 257 1.91 15.52 10.45
N VAL A 258 1.47 15.86 11.66
CA VAL A 258 1.98 17.05 12.37
C VAL A 258 3.48 16.95 12.57
N ILE A 259 4.01 15.78 12.91
CA ILE A 259 5.46 15.58 13.10
C ILE A 259 6.21 15.82 11.79
N PHE A 260 5.80 15.17 10.70
CA PHE A 260 6.47 15.29 9.40
C PHE A 260 6.38 16.72 8.84
N GLU A 261 5.22 17.35 8.90
CA GLU A 261 5.02 18.73 8.42
C GLU A 261 5.68 19.79 9.32
N THR A 262 5.91 19.50 10.59
CA THR A 262 6.72 20.36 11.47
C THR A 262 8.20 20.26 11.14
N ALA A 263 8.66 19.06 10.79
CA ALA A 263 10.07 18.84 10.44
C ALA A 263 10.41 19.36 9.04
N HIS A 264 9.54 19.13 8.07
CA HIS A 264 9.71 19.55 6.68
C HIS A 264 8.35 19.88 6.04
N PRO A 265 7.96 21.17 6.01
CA PRO A 265 6.67 21.56 5.45
C PRO A 265 6.52 21.20 3.96
N GLY A 266 5.41 20.60 3.60
CA GLY A 266 5.12 20.17 2.23
C GLY A 266 5.59 18.74 1.92
N TRP A 267 5.83 17.91 2.93
CA TRP A 267 6.19 16.51 2.73
C TRP A 267 5.05 15.70 2.12
N PRO A 268 5.28 14.91 1.06
CA PRO A 268 4.23 14.07 0.47
C PRO A 268 3.81 12.95 1.43
N LEU A 269 2.59 13.01 1.96
CA LEU A 269 2.07 12.07 2.95
C LEU A 269 0.82 11.35 2.43
N ILE A 270 0.75 10.03 2.65
CA ILE A 270 -0.39 9.17 2.33
C ILE A 270 -1.10 8.79 3.63
N TYR A 271 -2.41 9.01 3.66
CA TYR A 271 -3.29 8.71 4.77
C TYR A 271 -3.70 7.24 4.73
N GLY A 272 -3.06 6.40 5.53
CA GLY A 272 -3.16 4.95 5.42
C GLY A 272 -3.71 4.22 6.65
N THR A 273 -4.22 3.00 6.46
CA THR A 273 -4.63 2.09 7.54
C THR A 273 -4.57 0.62 7.13
N ALA A 274 -4.15 -0.23 8.08
CA ALA A 274 -4.28 -1.68 8.02
C ALA A 274 -5.04 -2.24 9.24
N SER A 275 -6.02 -1.52 9.76
CA SER A 275 -6.83 -1.97 10.89
C SER A 275 -7.58 -3.27 10.60
N GLY A 276 -7.66 -4.12 11.60
CA GLY A 276 -8.45 -5.34 11.59
C GLY A 276 -8.96 -5.70 12.99
N ALA A 277 -9.59 -6.84 13.13
CA ALA A 277 -10.11 -7.30 14.39
C ALA A 277 -9.15 -8.30 15.07
N THR A 278 -9.30 -8.47 16.37
CA THR A 278 -8.62 -9.52 17.14
C THR A 278 -9.56 -10.69 17.31
N ASN A 279 -9.10 -11.90 17.02
CA ASN A 279 -9.81 -13.10 17.45
C ASN A 279 -9.76 -13.20 18.99
N PRO A 280 -10.88 -13.08 19.71
CA PRO A 280 -10.85 -13.01 21.18
C PRO A 280 -10.43 -14.32 21.85
N ARG A 281 -10.35 -15.42 21.09
CA ARG A 281 -9.93 -16.74 21.61
C ARG A 281 -8.44 -16.99 21.43
N THR A 282 -7.84 -16.51 20.33
CA THR A 282 -6.45 -16.80 19.97
C THR A 282 -5.54 -15.58 20.08
N GLY A 283 -6.10 -14.36 20.09
CA GLY A 283 -5.34 -13.10 20.02
C GLY A 283 -4.82 -12.76 18.62
N GLU A 284 -5.12 -13.60 17.64
CA GLU A 284 -4.64 -13.42 16.27
C GLU A 284 -5.37 -12.28 15.56
N TYR A 285 -4.66 -11.64 14.64
CA TYR A 285 -5.24 -10.69 13.72
C TYR A 285 -6.19 -11.40 12.75
N VAL A 286 -7.39 -10.85 12.59
CA VAL A 286 -8.37 -11.32 11.60
C VAL A 286 -8.91 -10.12 10.81
N ARG A 287 -9.11 -10.30 9.53
CA ARG A 287 -9.70 -9.26 8.68
C ARG A 287 -11.21 -9.15 8.93
N GLY A 288 -11.94 -10.26 8.90
CA GLY A 288 -13.38 -10.30 9.11
C GLY A 288 -14.15 -9.33 8.23
N GLY A 289 -15.36 -8.95 8.64
CA GLY A 289 -16.13 -7.87 8.03
C GLY A 289 -15.74 -6.47 8.51
N GLU A 290 -14.98 -6.40 9.60
CA GLU A 290 -14.58 -5.17 10.28
C GLU A 290 -13.50 -4.40 9.51
N ALA A 291 -12.49 -5.10 8.98
CA ALA A 291 -11.41 -4.47 8.22
C ALA A 291 -11.91 -3.76 6.95
N PRO A 292 -12.76 -4.38 6.09
CA PRO A 292 -13.35 -3.67 4.95
C PRO A 292 -14.23 -2.47 5.34
N LEU A 293 -14.95 -2.54 6.46
CA LEU A 293 -15.74 -1.40 6.96
C LEU A 293 -14.85 -0.23 7.39
N ILE A 294 -13.77 -0.51 8.12
CA ILE A 294 -12.77 0.52 8.47
C ILE A 294 -12.12 1.07 7.19
N SER A 295 -11.76 0.24 6.22
CA SER A 295 -11.18 0.69 4.94
C SER A 295 -12.12 1.62 4.16
N LEU A 296 -13.43 1.35 4.17
CA LEU A 296 -14.44 2.23 3.60
C LEU A 296 -14.49 3.58 4.33
N ALA A 297 -14.68 3.55 5.64
CA ALA A 297 -14.73 4.77 6.47
C ALA A 297 -13.44 5.58 6.34
N TRP A 298 -12.29 4.90 6.26
CA TRP A 298 -10.97 5.50 6.08
C TRP A 298 -10.84 6.25 4.76
N THR A 299 -11.31 5.62 3.67
CA THR A 299 -11.34 6.25 2.35
C THR A 299 -12.21 7.52 2.35
N GLU A 300 -13.32 7.52 3.09
CA GLU A 300 -14.18 8.70 3.24
C GLU A 300 -13.51 9.80 4.07
N MET A 301 -12.81 9.44 5.14
CA MET A 301 -12.03 10.40 5.94
C MET A 301 -10.84 10.98 5.17
N ALA A 302 -10.16 10.17 4.35
CA ALA A 302 -9.10 10.68 3.47
C ALA A 302 -9.63 11.76 2.52
N ARG A 303 -10.81 11.53 1.92
CA ARG A 303 -11.49 12.53 1.07
C ARG A 303 -11.93 13.76 1.85
N PHE A 304 -12.41 13.58 3.08
CA PHE A 304 -12.77 14.68 3.98
C PHE A 304 -11.56 15.60 4.24
N TYR A 305 -10.35 15.04 4.39
CA TYR A 305 -9.11 15.81 4.54
C TYR A 305 -8.47 16.22 3.20
N GLY A 306 -8.97 15.71 2.07
CA GLY A 306 -8.39 15.94 0.75
C GLY A 306 -7.01 15.31 0.58
N LEU A 307 -6.77 14.12 1.12
CA LEU A 307 -5.49 13.41 1.13
C LEU A 307 -5.52 12.15 0.28
N PRO A 308 -4.37 11.73 -0.30
CA PRO A 308 -4.22 10.41 -0.88
C PRO A 308 -4.43 9.31 0.17
N CYS A 309 -5.02 8.19 -0.25
CA CYS A 309 -5.49 7.13 0.62
C CYS A 309 -4.88 5.76 0.30
N GLN A 310 -4.35 5.09 1.32
CA GLN A 310 -3.94 3.68 1.26
C GLN A 310 -4.74 2.85 2.28
N VAL A 311 -5.33 1.74 1.84
CA VAL A 311 -6.08 0.84 2.72
C VAL A 311 -5.73 -0.62 2.48
N ILE A 312 -5.95 -1.45 3.49
CA ILE A 312 -5.86 -2.90 3.32
C ILE A 312 -7.12 -3.41 2.60
N GLY A 313 -6.95 -4.33 1.65
CA GLY A 313 -8.09 -4.84 0.91
C GLY A 313 -7.79 -5.89 -0.16
N GLY A 314 -6.54 -6.33 -0.30
CA GLY A 314 -6.18 -7.35 -1.28
C GLY A 314 -6.57 -8.77 -0.87
N GLY A 315 -6.69 -9.66 -1.83
CA GLY A 315 -6.60 -11.11 -1.65
C GLY A 315 -7.90 -11.88 -1.48
N SER A 316 -9.07 -11.27 -1.41
CA SER A 316 -10.31 -12.02 -1.40
C SER A 316 -11.52 -11.21 -1.85
N PHE A 317 -12.58 -11.91 -2.28
CA PHE A 317 -13.85 -11.27 -2.62
C PHE A 317 -14.53 -10.63 -1.40
N GLU A 318 -14.21 -11.09 -0.20
CA GLU A 318 -14.70 -10.51 1.06
C GLU A 318 -14.23 -9.07 1.27
N THR A 319 -13.14 -8.68 0.59
CA THR A 319 -12.61 -7.30 0.61
C THR A 319 -13.23 -6.38 -0.45
N MET A 320 -14.18 -6.88 -1.25
CA MET A 320 -14.88 -6.07 -2.27
C MET A 320 -15.38 -4.71 -1.76
N PRO A 321 -15.91 -4.56 -0.53
CA PRO A 321 -16.32 -3.26 -0.04
C PRO A 321 -15.21 -2.21 -0.07
N ALA A 322 -13.95 -2.56 0.26
CA ALA A 322 -12.82 -1.63 0.19
C ALA A 322 -12.65 -1.08 -1.25
N TYR A 323 -12.73 -1.95 -2.27
CA TYR A 323 -12.68 -1.52 -3.68
C TYR A 323 -13.83 -0.59 -4.07
N LEU A 324 -15.05 -0.86 -3.56
CA LEU A 324 -16.23 -0.03 -3.84
C LEU A 324 -16.14 1.35 -3.19
N GLY A 325 -15.39 1.48 -2.10
CA GLY A 325 -15.01 2.77 -1.51
C GLY A 325 -14.16 3.62 -2.45
N GLY A 326 -13.32 2.98 -3.24
CA GLY A 326 -12.43 3.60 -4.23
C GLY A 326 -11.29 4.37 -3.61
N PRO A 327 -10.50 3.79 -2.71
CA PRO A 327 -9.24 4.37 -2.28
C PRO A 327 -8.27 4.46 -3.46
N ASP A 328 -7.22 5.25 -3.31
CA ASP A 328 -6.19 5.36 -4.34
C ASP A 328 -5.34 4.10 -4.44
N LEU A 329 -5.00 3.57 -3.29
CA LEU A 329 -4.09 2.43 -3.13
C LEU A 329 -4.73 1.35 -2.26
N ILE A 330 -4.69 0.10 -2.74
CA ILE A 330 -5.22 -1.08 -2.03
C ILE A 330 -4.10 -2.08 -1.84
N ASP A 331 -3.72 -2.29 -0.59
CA ASP A 331 -2.67 -3.20 -0.18
C ASP A 331 -3.18 -4.63 -0.02
N GLY A 332 -2.31 -5.60 -0.22
CA GLY A 332 -2.51 -6.98 0.22
C GLY A 332 -2.51 -8.04 -0.87
N ILE A 333 -2.17 -7.72 -2.14
CA ILE A 333 -2.08 -8.77 -3.16
C ILE A 333 -0.85 -9.67 -2.93
N GLY A 334 -1.00 -10.97 -3.23
CA GLY A 334 0.05 -11.97 -3.07
C GLY A 334 0.25 -12.49 -1.65
N CYS A 335 -0.42 -11.88 -0.66
CA CYS A 335 -0.30 -12.26 0.73
C CYS A 335 -1.33 -13.30 1.13
N ILE A 336 -0.88 -14.30 1.87
CA ILE A 336 -1.72 -15.36 2.45
C ILE A 336 -1.47 -15.48 3.95
N GLU A 337 -2.28 -16.31 4.63
CA GLU A 337 -2.15 -16.54 6.08
C GLU A 337 -2.15 -15.25 6.91
N CYS A 338 -3.06 -14.32 6.58
CA CYS A 338 -3.21 -13.02 7.28
C CYS A 338 -1.90 -12.19 7.35
N GLY A 339 -1.05 -12.24 6.34
CA GLY A 339 0.20 -11.46 6.31
C GLY A 339 1.45 -12.24 6.67
N MET A 340 1.34 -13.54 6.98
CA MET A 340 2.46 -14.33 7.46
C MET A 340 3.27 -15.02 6.35
N ALA A 341 2.71 -15.11 5.14
CA ALA A 341 3.38 -15.72 4.01
C ALA A 341 2.99 -15.06 2.69
N VAL A 342 3.87 -15.15 1.69
CA VAL A 342 3.63 -14.77 0.31
C VAL A 342 3.55 -16.03 -0.56
N ASP A 343 2.67 -16.01 -1.55
CA ASP A 343 2.61 -17.01 -2.61
C ASP A 343 2.56 -16.27 -3.96
N LEU A 344 3.63 -16.38 -4.75
CA LEU A 344 3.80 -15.62 -5.99
C LEU A 344 2.63 -15.73 -6.96
N PRO A 345 2.03 -16.91 -7.20
CA PRO A 345 0.81 -17.02 -8.01
C PRO A 345 -0.35 -16.17 -7.52
N MET A 346 -0.46 -15.97 -6.21
CA MET A 346 -1.56 -15.19 -5.64
C MET A 346 -1.48 -13.70 -6.00
N ILE A 347 -0.33 -13.16 -6.36
CA ILE A 347 -0.21 -11.79 -6.89
C ILE A 347 -1.14 -11.61 -8.10
N LEU A 348 -1.13 -12.55 -9.03
CA LEU A 348 -1.95 -12.51 -10.24
C LEU A 348 -3.42 -12.86 -9.98
N VAL A 349 -3.68 -13.79 -9.06
CA VAL A 349 -5.04 -14.17 -8.66
C VAL A 349 -5.75 -13.00 -7.98
N ASP A 350 -5.07 -12.37 -7.03
CA ASP A 350 -5.62 -11.25 -6.26
C ASP A 350 -5.82 -10.01 -7.13
N GLU A 351 -4.89 -9.74 -8.07
CA GLU A 351 -5.09 -8.70 -9.07
C GLU A 351 -6.35 -8.93 -9.89
N GLU A 352 -6.58 -10.15 -10.31
CA GLU A 352 -7.76 -10.51 -11.09
C GLU A 352 -9.05 -10.31 -10.30
N ILE A 353 -9.07 -10.68 -9.00
CA ILE A 353 -10.18 -10.40 -8.09
C ILE A 353 -10.42 -8.89 -7.99
N GLY A 354 -9.35 -8.12 -7.79
CA GLY A 354 -9.43 -6.66 -7.71
C GLY A 354 -9.98 -6.02 -9.00
N LYS A 355 -9.53 -6.46 -10.17
CA LYS A 355 -10.06 -6.00 -11.47
C LYS A 355 -11.58 -6.21 -11.57
N ARG A 356 -12.09 -7.35 -11.10
CA ARG A 356 -13.53 -7.63 -11.06
C ARG A 356 -14.27 -6.68 -10.11
N CYS A 357 -13.72 -6.46 -8.91
CA CYS A 357 -14.29 -5.51 -7.96
C CYS A 357 -14.32 -4.08 -8.55
N MET A 358 -13.25 -3.64 -9.18
CA MET A 358 -13.19 -2.35 -9.87
C MET A 358 -14.16 -2.27 -11.06
N ARG A 359 -14.38 -3.38 -11.79
CA ARG A 359 -15.40 -3.42 -12.84
C ARG A 359 -16.81 -3.23 -12.28
N ILE A 360 -17.12 -3.84 -11.13
CA ILE A 360 -18.42 -3.64 -10.43
C ILE A 360 -18.57 -2.17 -10.06
N ARG A 361 -17.53 -1.51 -9.56
CA ARG A 361 -17.54 -0.08 -9.20
C ARG A 361 -17.84 0.83 -10.39
N LYS A 362 -17.39 0.49 -11.61
CA LYS A 362 -17.72 1.25 -12.83
C LYS A 362 -19.22 1.32 -13.12
N GLY A 363 -20.03 0.39 -12.58
CA GLY A 363 -21.47 0.35 -12.76
C GLY A 363 -21.88 0.00 -14.20
N ILE A 364 -23.07 0.47 -14.58
CA ILE A 364 -23.65 0.26 -15.92
C ILE A 364 -23.54 1.56 -16.72
N ASN A 365 -22.96 1.47 -17.90
CA ASN A 365 -22.92 2.57 -18.85
C ASN A 365 -24.28 2.67 -19.59
N THR A 366 -25.01 3.76 -19.36
CA THR A 366 -26.34 3.99 -19.93
C THR A 366 -26.34 4.89 -21.15
N GLY A 367 -25.18 5.24 -21.67
CA GLY A 367 -25.07 6.15 -22.83
C GLY A 367 -23.88 5.84 -23.72
N GLY A 368 -23.83 6.47 -24.87
CA GLY A 368 -22.75 6.34 -25.84
C GLY A 368 -22.57 4.89 -26.33
N THR A 369 -21.42 4.29 -26.07
CA THR A 369 -21.12 2.89 -26.47
C THR A 369 -21.87 1.84 -25.71
N GLY A 370 -22.49 2.20 -24.56
CA GLY A 370 -23.34 1.29 -23.76
C GLY A 370 -24.77 1.16 -24.29
N ASP A 371 -25.24 2.13 -25.11
CA ASP A 371 -26.57 2.06 -25.72
C ASP A 371 -26.49 1.36 -27.09
N LEU A 372 -26.94 0.13 -27.14
CA LEU A 372 -27.02 -0.70 -28.34
C LEU A 372 -28.47 -1.11 -28.66
N THR A 373 -29.47 -0.30 -28.25
CA THR A 373 -30.88 -0.61 -28.48
C THR A 373 -31.21 -0.67 -29.97
N GLU A 374 -30.54 0.07 -30.83
CA GLU A 374 -30.67 -0.02 -32.29
C GLU A 374 -30.29 -1.41 -32.84
N ASP A 375 -29.33 -2.08 -32.24
CA ASP A 375 -28.99 -3.46 -32.60
C ASP A 375 -30.10 -4.41 -32.20
N ILE A 376 -30.80 -4.16 -31.08
CA ILE A 376 -31.98 -4.92 -30.64
C ILE A 376 -33.13 -4.76 -31.65
N PHE A 377 -33.36 -3.52 -32.11
CA PHE A 377 -34.42 -3.26 -33.10
C PHE A 377 -34.13 -3.90 -34.45
N ARG A 378 -32.86 -3.98 -34.83
CA ARG A 378 -32.43 -4.59 -36.10
C ARG A 378 -32.56 -6.09 -36.09
N GLU A 379 -32.15 -6.75 -34.99
CA GLU A 379 -32.17 -8.21 -34.90
C GLU A 379 -33.57 -8.77 -34.61
N GLY A 380 -34.34 -8.05 -33.81
CA GLY A 380 -35.70 -8.47 -33.45
C GLY A 380 -35.76 -9.72 -32.57
N PRO A 381 -36.99 -10.21 -32.31
CA PRO A 381 -37.20 -11.38 -31.46
C PRO A 381 -36.59 -12.68 -32.05
N GLY A 382 -35.82 -13.39 -31.24
CA GLY A 382 -35.16 -14.63 -31.63
C GLY A 382 -33.82 -14.46 -32.33
N GLY A 383 -33.33 -13.23 -32.42
CA GLY A 383 -32.03 -12.87 -33.01
C GLY A 383 -30.82 -13.31 -32.19
N ASN A 384 -29.64 -13.16 -32.76
CA ASN A 384 -28.35 -13.50 -32.15
C ASN A 384 -27.30 -12.40 -32.38
N TYR A 385 -26.63 -11.95 -31.31
CA TYR A 385 -25.69 -10.84 -31.35
C TYR A 385 -24.22 -11.26 -31.48
N LEU A 386 -23.89 -12.55 -31.49
CA LEU A 386 -22.50 -13.04 -31.44
C LEU A 386 -21.62 -12.48 -32.56
N LEU A 387 -22.19 -12.35 -33.78
CA LEU A 387 -21.50 -11.88 -34.96
C LEU A 387 -21.65 -10.34 -35.17
N HIS A 388 -22.32 -9.64 -34.26
CA HIS A 388 -22.45 -8.20 -34.36
C HIS A 388 -21.11 -7.48 -34.20
N ARG A 389 -20.91 -6.46 -35.00
CA ARG A 389 -19.72 -5.62 -34.93
C ARG A 389 -19.58 -4.92 -33.57
N SER A 390 -20.69 -4.50 -32.96
CA SER A 390 -20.76 -3.92 -31.62
C SER A 390 -20.33 -4.90 -30.54
N THR A 391 -20.80 -6.14 -30.62
CA THR A 391 -20.40 -7.23 -29.71
C THR A 391 -18.89 -7.47 -29.76
N MET A 392 -18.33 -7.62 -30.96
CA MET A 392 -16.89 -7.81 -31.14
C MET A 392 -16.07 -6.63 -30.64
N LYS A 393 -16.56 -5.39 -30.84
CA LYS A 393 -15.91 -4.18 -30.34
C LYS A 393 -15.90 -4.14 -28.81
N ASN A 394 -17.06 -4.37 -28.18
CA ASN A 394 -17.18 -4.30 -26.72
C ASN A 394 -16.41 -5.44 -26.03
N PHE A 395 -16.38 -6.63 -26.64
CA PHE A 395 -15.53 -7.71 -26.15
C PHE A 395 -14.04 -7.40 -26.22
N ARG A 396 -13.56 -6.69 -27.23
CA ARG A 396 -12.13 -6.31 -27.35
C ARG A 396 -11.71 -5.21 -26.39
N ASN A 397 -12.62 -4.28 -26.09
CA ASN A 397 -12.29 -3.09 -25.29
C ASN A 397 -12.39 -3.32 -23.78
N ASN A 398 -12.97 -4.44 -23.30
CA ASN A 398 -13.22 -4.73 -21.87
C ASN A 398 -14.00 -3.64 -21.10
N ASP A 399 -14.65 -2.69 -21.80
CA ASP A 399 -15.33 -1.57 -21.15
C ASP A 399 -16.66 -1.95 -20.54
N GLU A 400 -17.44 -2.78 -21.28
CA GLU A 400 -18.77 -3.22 -20.85
C GLU A 400 -18.74 -4.61 -20.24
N ILE A 401 -17.98 -5.53 -20.84
CA ILE A 401 -17.87 -6.92 -20.41
C ILE A 401 -16.43 -7.20 -20.04
N TYR A 402 -16.21 -7.46 -18.76
CA TYR A 402 -14.90 -7.83 -18.29
C TYR A 402 -14.61 -9.29 -18.64
N HIS A 403 -13.57 -9.50 -19.44
CA HIS A 403 -13.04 -10.82 -19.73
C HIS A 403 -11.82 -11.07 -18.83
N ASN A 404 -11.88 -12.15 -18.10
CA ASN A 404 -10.69 -12.67 -17.46
C ASN A 404 -9.75 -13.21 -18.54
N MET A 405 -8.75 -12.43 -18.90
CA MET A 405 -7.76 -12.81 -19.90
C MET A 405 -6.69 -13.76 -19.33
N THR A 406 -6.53 -13.77 -18.00
CA THR A 406 -5.49 -14.54 -17.31
C THR A 406 -5.93 -15.97 -17.03
N PHE A 407 -7.23 -16.18 -16.69
CA PHE A 407 -7.76 -17.48 -16.30
C PHE A 407 -9.05 -17.83 -17.03
N PRO A 408 -9.15 -18.99 -17.72
CA PRO A 408 -10.39 -19.40 -18.39
C PRO A 408 -11.53 -19.59 -17.39
N LEU A 409 -12.60 -18.83 -17.54
CA LEU A 409 -13.84 -18.92 -16.73
C LEU A 409 -14.54 -20.30 -16.79
N GLU A 410 -14.19 -21.12 -17.77
CA GLU A 410 -14.96 -22.32 -18.16
C GLU A 410 -14.89 -23.49 -17.17
N ARG A 411 -13.95 -23.45 -16.20
CA ARG A 411 -13.72 -24.58 -15.28
C ARG A 411 -14.26 -24.39 -13.87
N ARG A 412 -14.92 -23.28 -13.57
CA ARG A 412 -15.28 -22.86 -12.20
C ARG A 412 -16.45 -23.58 -11.55
N ALA A 413 -17.20 -24.38 -12.29
CA ALA A 413 -18.46 -24.92 -11.78
C ALA A 413 -18.32 -26.12 -10.82
N GLN A 414 -17.15 -26.72 -10.62
CA GLN A 414 -17.02 -28.00 -9.94
C GLN A 414 -15.81 -28.19 -9.00
N ILE A 415 -14.91 -27.19 -8.81
CA ILE A 415 -13.69 -27.34 -7.99
C ILE A 415 -13.50 -26.07 -7.14
N ASP A 416 -12.84 -26.20 -5.99
CA ASP A 416 -12.39 -25.09 -5.15
C ASP A 416 -11.71 -24.01 -6.04
N GLU A 417 -12.42 -22.92 -6.24
CA GLU A 417 -12.06 -21.86 -7.21
C GLU A 417 -10.65 -21.33 -7.02
N ARG A 418 -10.15 -21.30 -5.78
CA ARG A 418 -8.80 -20.82 -5.45
C ARG A 418 -7.70 -21.76 -5.94
N SER A 419 -7.89 -23.05 -5.86
CA SER A 419 -6.85 -24.02 -6.26
C SER A 419 -6.62 -24.03 -7.77
N VAL A 420 -7.68 -23.90 -8.56
CA VAL A 420 -7.59 -23.89 -10.04
C VAL A 420 -6.95 -22.58 -10.54
N ASP A 421 -7.36 -21.45 -9.98
CA ASP A 421 -6.81 -20.15 -10.37
C ASP A 421 -5.33 -20.07 -9.98
N ARG A 422 -4.95 -20.59 -8.81
CA ARG A 422 -3.55 -20.66 -8.35
C ARG A 422 -2.70 -21.53 -9.28
N GLU A 423 -3.18 -22.69 -9.71
CA GLU A 423 -2.42 -23.59 -10.60
C GLU A 423 -2.19 -22.95 -11.97
N ALA A 424 -3.21 -22.28 -12.53
CA ALA A 424 -3.06 -21.55 -13.78
C ALA A 424 -2.07 -20.39 -13.64
N ALA A 425 -2.16 -19.64 -12.55
CA ALA A 425 -1.24 -18.55 -12.25
C ALA A 425 0.19 -19.06 -12.03
N LEU A 426 0.39 -20.22 -11.40
CA LEU A 426 1.70 -20.82 -11.20
C LEU A 426 2.43 -21.07 -12.54
N GLY A 427 1.70 -21.55 -13.55
CA GLY A 427 2.25 -21.71 -14.89
C GLY A 427 2.76 -20.40 -15.49
N ILE A 428 2.00 -19.30 -15.28
CA ILE A 428 2.40 -17.96 -15.74
C ILE A 428 3.62 -17.47 -14.97
N VAL A 429 3.63 -17.62 -13.65
CA VAL A 429 4.77 -17.23 -12.79
C VAL A 429 6.04 -17.96 -13.21
N LYS A 430 5.99 -19.28 -13.42
CA LYS A 430 7.15 -20.05 -13.90
C LYS A 430 7.68 -19.54 -15.24
N ASN A 431 6.80 -19.16 -16.16
CA ASN A 431 7.19 -18.57 -17.43
C ASN A 431 7.85 -17.19 -17.25
N ILE A 432 7.34 -16.34 -16.35
CA ILE A 432 7.94 -15.04 -16.03
C ILE A 432 9.35 -15.24 -15.47
N LEU A 433 9.50 -16.12 -14.50
CA LEU A 433 10.76 -16.31 -13.79
C LEU A 433 11.83 -17.06 -14.62
N SER A 434 11.43 -17.93 -15.55
CA SER A 434 12.34 -18.56 -16.49
C SER A 434 12.73 -17.67 -17.67
N GLY A 435 11.99 -16.59 -17.93
CA GLY A 435 12.26 -15.63 -18.98
C GLY A 435 13.35 -14.61 -18.60
N PRO A 436 13.74 -13.74 -19.54
CA PRO A 436 14.72 -12.67 -19.27
C PRO A 436 14.17 -11.68 -18.25
N HIS A 437 15.06 -11.09 -17.44
CA HIS A 437 14.74 -10.02 -16.52
C HIS A 437 14.94 -8.66 -17.23
N GLU A 438 13.93 -8.24 -17.99
CA GLU A 438 13.99 -7.03 -18.83
C GLU A 438 14.09 -5.72 -18.03
N ASP A 439 13.49 -5.70 -16.83
CA ASP A 439 13.46 -4.55 -15.94
C ASP A 439 14.62 -4.49 -14.93
N ALA A 440 15.60 -5.38 -15.04
CA ALA A 440 16.78 -5.37 -14.18
C ALA A 440 17.55 -4.04 -14.28
N LEU A 441 18.16 -3.64 -13.18
CA LEU A 441 19.06 -2.49 -13.17
C LEU A 441 20.27 -2.72 -14.10
N PRO A 442 20.80 -1.66 -14.73
CA PRO A 442 22.05 -1.73 -15.46
C PRO A 442 23.19 -2.27 -14.58
N GLU A 443 24.11 -3.03 -15.17
CA GLU A 443 25.24 -3.65 -14.49
C GLU A 443 26.04 -2.65 -13.64
N GLU A 444 26.36 -1.49 -14.22
CA GLU A 444 27.09 -0.41 -13.52
C GLU A 444 26.35 0.05 -12.25
N THR A 445 25.02 0.19 -12.31
CA THR A 445 24.20 0.61 -11.17
C THR A 445 24.18 -0.49 -10.10
N ARG A 446 24.06 -1.77 -10.50
CA ARG A 446 24.12 -2.90 -9.57
C ARG A 446 25.42 -2.94 -8.81
N ILE A 447 26.57 -2.81 -9.50
CA ILE A 447 27.89 -2.76 -8.88
C ILE A 447 28.01 -1.60 -7.88
N LYS A 448 27.47 -0.41 -8.21
CA LYS A 448 27.47 0.73 -7.27
C LYS A 448 26.67 0.40 -6.00
N ILE A 449 25.49 -0.20 -6.15
CA ILE A 449 24.63 -0.59 -5.02
C ILE A 449 25.32 -1.68 -4.17
N GLU A 450 25.91 -2.70 -4.77
CA GLU A 450 26.65 -3.74 -4.07
C GLU A 450 27.80 -3.17 -3.21
N ASN A 451 28.52 -2.17 -3.71
CA ASN A 451 29.55 -1.48 -2.93
C ASN A 451 28.96 -0.69 -1.76
N ILE A 452 27.79 -0.04 -1.94
CA ILE A 452 27.10 0.67 -0.86
C ILE A 452 26.64 -0.29 0.22
N LEU A 453 26.07 -1.44 -0.15
CA LEU A 453 25.63 -2.49 0.78
C LEU A 453 26.81 -3.08 1.56
N LYS A 454 27.90 -3.37 0.88
CA LYS A 454 29.12 -3.88 1.52
C LYS A 454 29.67 -2.88 2.56
N GLU A 455 29.73 -1.59 2.23
CA GLU A 455 30.14 -0.55 3.17
C GLU A 455 29.21 -0.48 4.38
N ALA A 456 27.89 -0.60 4.16
CA ALA A 456 26.90 -0.62 5.24
C ALA A 456 27.10 -1.84 6.16
N ASP A 457 27.37 -3.02 5.61
CA ASP A 457 27.58 -4.25 6.38
C ASP A 457 28.89 -4.21 7.18
N GLU A 458 29.99 -3.69 6.59
CA GLU A 458 31.28 -3.55 7.24
C GLU A 458 31.21 -2.53 8.41
N GLY A 459 30.56 -1.39 8.22
CA GLY A 459 30.44 -0.36 9.27
C GLY A 459 29.63 -0.78 10.49
N ILE A 460 28.75 -1.77 10.38
CA ILE A 460 28.05 -2.35 11.53
C ILE A 460 28.94 -3.33 12.32
N SER A 461 29.85 -4.02 11.63
CA SER A 461 30.74 -5.00 12.28
C SER A 461 31.75 -4.31 13.22
N GLU A 462 31.97 -3.00 13.07
CA GLU A 462 32.87 -2.19 13.89
C GLU A 462 32.16 -1.50 15.09
N GLN A 463 30.83 -1.55 15.19
CA GLN A 463 30.00 -1.03 16.29
C GLN A 463 29.51 -2.16 17.23
#